data_5f22d1063fe28924829bc6ac8ada582a
#
_entry.id   5f22d1063fe28924829bc6ac8ada582a
#
_cell.length_a   1.000
_cell.length_b   1.000
_cell.length_c   1.000
_cell.angle_alpha   90.00
_cell.angle_beta   90.00
_cell.angle_gamma   90.00
#
_symmetry.space_group_name_H-M   'P 1'
#
loop_
_entity.id
_entity.type
_entity.pdbx_description
1 polymer ?
#
loop_
_entity_poly.entity_id
_entity_poly.type
_entity_poly.pdbx_seq_one_letter_code
_entity_poly.pdbx_strand_id
1 'polypeptide(L)'
;MNVSPNAGLRQVISADQIQKRVRELGRQISDDYRGETMIALGILENSFLFMADLVRAVDVPLICSFIKPSYRQSKQGESAVLEILFSHELAIAGKHVLLVEGLVHSGVTSEYLMNDLRARGAASVKLVTLLDRQSARRVPLQPDYFGFLVDDTFLCGYGLGSPEQTGRNLPYLAATI
;
A
#
# COMPACT_ATOMS: atom_id res chain seq x y z
N MET A 1 11.52 9.91 33.72
CA MET A 1 12.16 8.73 33.11
C MET A 1 12.02 8.87 31.59
N ASN A 2 13.13 9.13 30.88
CA ASN A 2 13.10 9.17 29.42
C ASN A 2 13.00 7.71 28.91
N VAL A 3 11.80 7.25 28.65
CA VAL A 3 11.62 6.00 27.92
C VAL A 3 12.01 6.31 26.46
N SER A 4 13.04 5.65 25.95
CA SER A 4 13.40 5.76 24.54
C SER A 4 12.15 5.44 23.70
N PRO A 5 11.78 6.27 22.71
CA PRO A 5 10.57 6.03 21.90
C PRO A 5 10.59 4.71 21.12
N ASN A 6 11.71 4.00 21.11
CA ASN A 6 11.93 2.70 20.43
C ASN A 6 12.12 1.54 21.41
N ALA A 7 11.85 1.72 22.72
CA ALA A 7 11.95 0.63 23.69
C ALA A 7 10.93 -0.47 23.35
N GLY A 8 11.41 -1.69 23.12
CA GLY A 8 10.58 -2.85 22.73
C GLY A 8 10.42 -3.07 21.23
N LEU A 9 11.18 -2.36 20.37
CA LEU A 9 11.19 -2.56 18.93
C LEU A 9 12.51 -3.20 18.47
N ARG A 10 12.41 -4.26 17.66
CA ARG A 10 13.54 -4.86 16.96
C ARG A 10 13.44 -4.59 15.46
N GLN A 11 14.44 -3.92 14.90
CA GLN A 11 14.51 -3.70 13.46
C GLN A 11 14.55 -5.04 12.71
N VAL A 12 13.68 -5.17 11.70
CA VAL A 12 13.55 -6.38 10.85
C VAL A 12 14.03 -6.11 9.44
N ILE A 13 13.63 -4.96 8.86
CA ILE A 13 14.04 -4.53 7.52
C ILE A 13 14.62 -3.13 7.66
N SER A 14 15.87 -2.95 7.24
CA SER A 14 16.57 -1.66 7.35
C SER A 14 16.07 -0.63 6.32
N ALA A 15 16.32 0.65 6.58
CA ALA A 15 16.02 1.72 5.64
C ALA A 15 16.71 1.51 4.28
N ASP A 16 17.98 1.06 4.29
CA ASP A 16 18.74 0.81 3.05
C ASP A 16 18.13 -0.33 2.22
N GLN A 17 17.67 -1.41 2.89
CA GLN A 17 16.98 -2.51 2.22
C GLN A 17 15.69 -2.03 1.58
N ILE A 18 14.90 -1.21 2.29
CA ILE A 18 13.67 -0.62 1.77
C ILE A 18 13.98 0.25 0.55
N GLN A 19 14.92 1.18 0.67
CA GLN A 19 15.27 2.09 -0.41
C GLN A 19 15.81 1.37 -1.64
N LYS A 20 16.62 0.33 -1.46
CA LYS A 20 17.08 -0.52 -2.56
C LYS A 20 15.90 -1.19 -3.26
N ARG A 21 14.99 -1.79 -2.49
CA ARG A 21 13.84 -2.52 -3.05
C ARG A 21 12.87 -1.59 -3.77
N VAL A 22 12.61 -0.42 -3.22
CA VAL A 22 11.78 0.62 -3.87
C VAL A 22 12.34 1.02 -5.23
N ARG A 23 13.66 1.22 -5.35
CA ARG A 23 14.29 1.50 -6.64
C ARG A 23 14.17 0.35 -7.65
N GLU A 24 14.25 -0.90 -7.18
CA GLU A 24 14.05 -2.08 -8.04
C GLU A 24 12.60 -2.14 -8.55
N LEU A 25 11.62 -1.94 -7.67
CA LEU A 25 10.21 -1.88 -8.04
C LEU A 25 9.91 -0.74 -9.01
N GLY A 26 10.48 0.45 -8.76
CA GLY A 26 10.34 1.60 -9.65
C GLY A 26 10.83 1.31 -11.06
N ARG A 27 11.98 0.63 -11.23
CA ARG A 27 12.48 0.22 -12.55
C ARG A 27 11.56 -0.79 -13.23
N GLN A 28 11.12 -1.84 -12.52
CA GLN A 28 10.19 -2.83 -13.06
C GLN A 28 8.90 -2.19 -13.58
N ILE A 29 8.32 -1.29 -12.79
CA ILE A 29 7.10 -0.55 -13.17
C ILE A 29 7.38 0.36 -14.37
N SER A 30 8.51 1.05 -14.40
CA SER A 30 8.89 1.92 -15.51
C SER A 30 9.06 1.16 -16.82
N ASP A 31 9.66 -0.03 -16.75
CA ASP A 31 9.84 -0.89 -17.93
C ASP A 31 8.50 -1.44 -18.44
N ASP A 32 7.61 -1.86 -17.55
CA ASP A 32 6.29 -2.40 -17.91
C ASP A 32 5.36 -1.33 -18.51
N TYR A 33 5.53 -0.06 -18.15
CA TYR A 33 4.65 1.05 -18.57
C TYR A 33 5.37 2.09 -19.42
N ARG A 34 6.45 1.70 -20.08
CA ARG A 34 7.26 2.59 -20.94
C ARG A 34 6.41 3.24 -22.04
N GLY A 35 6.39 4.57 -22.05
CA GLY A 35 5.62 5.36 -23.02
C GLY A 35 4.16 5.61 -22.64
N GLU A 36 3.73 5.07 -21.48
CA GLU A 36 2.38 5.26 -20.97
C GLU A 36 2.32 6.33 -19.87
N THR A 37 1.14 6.85 -19.63
CA THR A 37 0.83 7.67 -18.45
C THR A 37 -0.03 6.84 -17.52
N MET A 38 0.30 6.81 -16.23
CA MET A 38 -0.44 6.01 -15.27
C MET A 38 -0.91 6.81 -14.05
N ILE A 39 -1.93 6.30 -13.37
CA ILE A 39 -2.41 6.80 -12.10
C ILE A 39 -1.79 5.94 -10.98
N ALA A 40 -0.99 6.54 -10.11
CA ALA A 40 -0.57 5.92 -8.86
C ALA A 40 -1.63 6.27 -7.79
N LEU A 41 -2.32 5.26 -7.28
CA LEU A 41 -3.43 5.40 -6.35
C LEU A 41 -3.07 4.78 -5.00
N GLY A 42 -2.69 5.60 -4.03
CA GLY A 42 -2.26 5.15 -2.70
C GLY A 42 -3.42 4.87 -1.76
N ILE A 43 -3.39 3.71 -1.11
CA ILE A 43 -4.36 3.36 -0.05
C ILE A 43 -3.86 3.92 1.28
N LEU A 44 -4.51 4.97 1.78
CA LEU A 44 -4.18 5.59 3.07
C LEU A 44 -4.63 4.69 4.24
N GLU A 45 -3.92 4.75 5.35
CA GLU A 45 -2.78 5.62 5.69
C GLU A 45 -1.43 4.88 5.53
N ASN A 46 -1.44 3.55 5.48
CA ASN A 46 -0.23 2.71 5.56
C ASN A 46 0.71 2.82 4.33
N SER A 47 0.22 3.34 3.20
CA SER A 47 1.03 3.42 1.97
C SER A 47 1.77 4.74 1.76
N PHE A 48 1.52 5.79 2.58
CA PHE A 48 1.93 7.15 2.21
C PHE A 48 3.45 7.32 2.04
N LEU A 49 4.28 6.73 2.91
CA LEU A 49 5.75 6.80 2.76
C LEU A 49 6.24 5.93 1.61
N PHE A 50 5.72 4.72 1.50
CA PHE A 50 6.06 3.83 0.40
C PHE A 50 5.70 4.46 -0.95
N MET A 51 4.49 5.00 -1.08
CA MET A 51 4.07 5.67 -2.31
C MET A 51 4.95 6.89 -2.62
N ALA A 52 5.28 7.71 -1.63
CA ALA A 52 6.12 8.88 -1.82
C ALA A 52 7.52 8.54 -2.36
N ASP A 53 8.11 7.44 -1.90
CA ASP A 53 9.41 6.98 -2.40
C ASP A 53 9.28 6.27 -3.76
N LEU A 54 8.24 5.45 -3.94
CA LEU A 54 8.00 4.70 -5.17
C LEU A 54 7.79 5.63 -6.37
N VAL A 55 6.93 6.65 -6.24
CA VAL A 55 6.65 7.57 -7.36
C VAL A 55 7.87 8.36 -7.81
N ARG A 56 8.84 8.60 -6.90
CA ARG A 56 10.13 9.21 -7.25
C ARG A 56 11.10 8.24 -7.92
N ALA A 57 10.87 6.94 -7.78
CA ALA A 57 11.69 5.88 -8.40
C ALA A 57 11.13 5.40 -9.74
N VAL A 58 9.91 5.79 -10.10
CA VAL A 58 9.25 5.45 -11.37
C VAL A 58 9.54 6.54 -12.41
N ASP A 59 10.00 6.13 -13.59
CA ASP A 59 10.40 7.01 -14.69
C ASP A 59 9.38 7.00 -15.86
N VAL A 60 8.08 7.13 -15.49
CA VAL A 60 6.99 7.38 -16.44
C VAL A 60 6.08 8.48 -15.87
N PRO A 61 5.34 9.22 -16.72
CA PRO A 61 4.42 10.25 -16.23
C PRO A 61 3.36 9.67 -15.29
N LEU A 62 3.25 10.24 -14.08
CA LEU A 62 2.33 9.78 -13.04
C LEU A 62 1.33 10.86 -12.63
N ILE A 63 0.07 10.47 -12.49
CA ILE A 63 -0.95 11.22 -11.74
C ILE A 63 -1.04 10.56 -10.37
N CYS A 64 -0.72 11.31 -9.31
CA CYS A 64 -0.76 10.79 -7.95
C CYS A 64 -2.10 11.12 -7.29
N SER A 65 -2.74 10.14 -6.70
CA SER A 65 -3.97 10.31 -5.93
C SER A 65 -4.01 9.35 -4.76
N PHE A 66 -4.95 9.58 -3.85
CA PHE A 66 -5.13 8.76 -2.66
C PHE A 66 -6.58 8.37 -2.48
N ILE A 67 -6.77 7.19 -1.89
CA ILE A 67 -8.07 6.73 -1.40
C ILE A 67 -7.93 6.33 0.06
N LYS A 68 -9.00 6.55 0.82
CA LYS A 68 -9.11 6.09 2.19
C LYS A 68 -10.32 5.17 2.32
N PRO A 69 -10.11 3.86 2.41
CA PRO A 69 -11.19 2.94 2.77
C PRO A 69 -11.68 3.22 4.19
N SER A 70 -12.97 3.32 4.36
CA SER A 70 -13.62 3.51 5.67
C SER A 70 -14.72 2.47 5.82
N TYR A 71 -14.75 1.81 6.98
CA TYR A 71 -15.81 0.88 7.31
C TYR A 71 -16.83 1.60 8.19
N ARG A 72 -18.01 1.90 7.63
CA ARG A 72 -19.11 2.45 8.41
C ARG A 72 -19.89 1.30 9.04
N GLN A 73 -19.96 1.27 10.37
CA GLN A 73 -20.88 0.36 11.06
C GLN A 73 -22.31 0.76 10.73
N SER A 74 -23.05 -0.18 10.15
CA SER A 74 -24.49 -0.03 9.98
C SER A 74 -25.20 -0.11 11.34
N LYS A 75 -26.28 0.63 11.49
CA LYS A 75 -27.11 0.55 12.70
C LYS A 75 -27.79 -0.82 12.75
N GLN A 76 -27.58 -1.52 13.87
CA GLN A 76 -28.27 -2.78 14.23
C GLN A 76 -28.17 -3.94 13.22
N GLY A 77 -27.07 -4.72 13.31
CA GLY A 77 -27.03 -6.09 12.79
C GLY A 77 -26.77 -6.27 11.29
N GLU A 78 -26.65 -5.21 10.54
CA GLU A 78 -26.24 -5.26 9.13
C GLU A 78 -24.72 -5.29 8.98
N SER A 79 -24.24 -5.88 7.89
CA SER A 79 -22.79 -5.95 7.56
C SER A 79 -22.19 -4.56 7.43
N ALA A 80 -20.94 -4.39 7.87
CA ALA A 80 -20.20 -3.14 7.70
C ALA A 80 -20.09 -2.78 6.22
N VAL A 81 -20.47 -1.54 5.87
CA VAL A 81 -20.37 -1.02 4.51
C VAL A 81 -18.98 -0.42 4.31
N LEU A 82 -18.28 -0.86 3.27
CA LEU A 82 -17.02 -0.27 2.83
C LEU A 82 -17.33 1.02 2.04
N GLU A 83 -16.96 2.14 2.60
CA GLU A 83 -17.01 3.46 1.94
C GLU A 83 -15.61 3.83 1.46
N ILE A 84 -15.48 4.26 0.20
CA ILE A 84 -14.20 4.65 -0.37
C ILE A 84 -14.22 6.15 -0.59
N LEU A 85 -13.35 6.85 0.11
CA LEU A 85 -13.16 8.29 -0.05
C LEU A 85 -11.96 8.53 -0.98
N PHE A 86 -12.20 9.13 -2.13
CA PHE A 86 -11.15 9.61 -3.04
C PHE A 86 -10.71 11.02 -2.60
N SER A 87 -9.41 11.29 -2.75
CA SER A 87 -8.87 12.62 -2.44
C SER A 87 -9.40 13.71 -3.40
N HIS A 88 -9.74 13.32 -4.63
CA HIS A 88 -10.36 14.16 -5.66
C HIS A 88 -11.01 13.27 -6.72
N GLU A 89 -11.85 13.85 -7.56
CA GLU A 89 -12.47 13.16 -8.68
C GLU A 89 -11.42 12.79 -9.73
N LEU A 90 -11.35 11.50 -10.08
CA LEU A 90 -10.39 10.96 -11.05
C LEU A 90 -11.11 10.37 -12.25
N ALA A 91 -10.74 10.81 -13.45
CA ALA A 91 -11.12 10.16 -14.69
C ALA A 91 -10.27 8.87 -14.88
N ILE A 92 -10.84 7.73 -14.53
CA ILE A 92 -10.17 6.41 -14.53
C ILE A 92 -10.31 5.72 -15.87
N ALA A 93 -11.41 5.95 -16.61
CA ALA A 93 -11.67 5.27 -17.87
C ALA A 93 -10.52 5.44 -18.88
N GLY A 94 -10.06 4.31 -19.43
CA GLY A 94 -8.95 4.24 -20.36
C GLY A 94 -7.56 4.51 -19.78
N LYS A 95 -7.41 4.62 -18.45
CA LYS A 95 -6.13 4.87 -17.78
C LYS A 95 -5.54 3.60 -17.17
N HIS A 96 -4.21 3.51 -17.14
CA HIS A 96 -3.49 2.52 -16.37
C HIS A 96 -3.46 2.94 -14.90
N VAL A 97 -3.87 2.06 -14.00
CA VAL A 97 -3.92 2.34 -12.55
C VAL A 97 -2.99 1.40 -11.81
N LEU A 98 -2.06 1.97 -11.05
CA LEU A 98 -1.22 1.26 -10.09
C LEU A 98 -1.76 1.52 -8.69
N LEU A 99 -2.40 0.52 -8.10
CA LEU A 99 -2.85 0.58 -6.71
C LEU A 99 -1.65 0.35 -5.80
N VAL A 100 -1.41 1.26 -4.84
CA VAL A 100 -0.24 1.22 -3.97
C VAL A 100 -0.67 0.98 -2.54
N GLU A 101 -0.17 -0.11 -1.94
CA GLU A 101 -0.50 -0.51 -0.57
C GLU A 101 0.76 -0.73 0.28
N GLY A 102 0.72 -0.38 1.56
CA GLY A 102 1.86 -0.61 2.45
C GLY A 102 2.00 -2.08 2.87
N LEU A 103 0.89 -2.74 3.13
CA LEU A 103 0.83 -4.15 3.53
C LEU A 103 -0.44 -4.80 3.00
N VAL A 104 -0.31 -5.78 2.14
CA VAL A 104 -1.42 -6.67 1.77
C VAL A 104 -1.51 -7.81 2.78
N HIS A 105 -2.60 -7.79 3.56
CA HIS A 105 -2.91 -8.80 4.58
C HIS A 105 -3.95 -9.81 4.05
N SER A 106 -5.24 -9.60 4.28
CA SER A 106 -6.29 -10.49 3.77
C SER A 106 -6.51 -10.39 2.26
N GLY A 107 -6.15 -9.26 1.66
CA GLY A 107 -6.37 -8.95 0.24
C GLY A 107 -7.79 -8.51 -0.12
N VAL A 108 -8.75 -8.60 0.79
CA VAL A 108 -10.18 -8.32 0.51
C VAL A 108 -10.39 -6.88 0.03
N THR A 109 -9.79 -5.91 0.70
CA THR A 109 -9.92 -4.48 0.32
C THR A 109 -9.28 -4.21 -1.03
N SER A 110 -8.09 -4.75 -1.27
CA SER A 110 -7.35 -4.57 -2.53
C SER A 110 -8.09 -5.21 -3.69
N GLU A 111 -8.61 -6.43 -3.53
CA GLU A 111 -9.41 -7.11 -4.55
C GLU A 111 -10.67 -6.34 -4.91
N TYR A 112 -11.41 -5.87 -3.89
CA TYR A 112 -12.59 -5.02 -4.10
C TYR A 112 -12.25 -3.77 -4.90
N LEU A 113 -11.20 -3.04 -4.48
CA LEU A 113 -10.75 -1.82 -5.16
C LEU A 113 -10.31 -2.08 -6.60
N MET A 114 -9.56 -3.14 -6.84
CA MET A 114 -9.14 -3.51 -8.20
C MET A 114 -10.34 -3.81 -9.09
N ASN A 115 -11.34 -4.50 -8.57
CA ASN A 115 -12.56 -4.81 -9.32
C ASN A 115 -13.41 -3.55 -9.58
N ASP A 116 -13.54 -2.64 -8.61
CA ASP A 116 -14.22 -1.34 -8.79
C ASP A 116 -13.52 -0.49 -9.86
N LEU A 117 -12.19 -0.39 -9.83
CA LEU A 117 -11.42 0.35 -10.82
C LEU A 117 -11.54 -0.23 -12.23
N ARG A 118 -11.57 -1.56 -12.37
CA ARG A 118 -11.83 -2.23 -13.65
C ARG A 118 -13.25 -1.93 -14.15
N ALA A 119 -14.24 -2.00 -13.26
CA ALA A 119 -15.64 -1.68 -13.59
C ALA A 119 -15.83 -0.22 -14.03
N ARG A 120 -14.99 0.70 -13.55
CA ARG A 120 -14.93 2.10 -14.01
C ARG A 120 -14.20 2.28 -15.34
N GLY A 121 -13.80 1.21 -16.00
CA GLY A 121 -13.20 1.24 -17.33
C GLY A 121 -11.70 1.53 -17.36
N ALA A 122 -10.95 1.26 -16.28
CA ALA A 122 -9.50 1.34 -16.32
C ALA A 122 -8.91 0.46 -17.42
N ALA A 123 -7.91 0.93 -18.17
CA ALA A 123 -7.23 0.16 -19.20
C ALA A 123 -6.45 -1.02 -18.60
N SER A 124 -5.84 -0.82 -17.45
CA SER A 124 -5.28 -1.89 -16.61
C SER A 124 -5.31 -1.48 -15.13
N VAL A 125 -5.36 -2.47 -14.26
CA VAL A 125 -5.22 -2.27 -12.81
C VAL A 125 -4.21 -3.28 -12.30
N LYS A 126 -3.07 -2.78 -11.79
CA LYS A 126 -2.04 -3.58 -11.12
C LYS A 126 -1.90 -3.16 -9.66
N LEU A 127 -1.45 -4.07 -8.81
CA LEU A 127 -1.23 -3.86 -7.38
C LEU A 127 0.26 -3.93 -7.07
N VAL A 128 0.77 -2.91 -6.40
CA VAL A 128 2.10 -2.92 -5.77
C VAL A 128 1.97 -2.79 -4.27
N THR A 129 2.70 -3.62 -3.53
CA THR A 129 2.76 -3.55 -2.07
C THR A 129 4.18 -3.56 -1.56
N LEU A 130 4.46 -2.85 -0.46
CA LEU A 130 5.76 -2.96 0.21
C LEU A 130 5.89 -4.32 0.89
N LEU A 131 4.85 -4.74 1.62
CA LEU A 131 4.82 -6.01 2.35
C LEU A 131 3.69 -6.89 1.85
N ASP A 132 4.00 -8.16 1.60
CA ASP A 132 3.02 -9.18 1.25
C ASP A 132 2.98 -10.28 2.32
N ARG A 133 1.83 -10.41 3.01
CA ARG A 133 1.56 -11.46 4.01
C ARG A 133 0.66 -12.52 3.42
N GLN A 134 1.25 -13.50 2.76
CA GLN A 134 0.51 -14.54 2.06
C GLN A 134 -0.26 -15.48 3.00
N SER A 135 0.27 -15.74 4.21
CA SER A 135 -0.38 -16.61 5.22
C SER A 135 -1.76 -16.14 5.65
N ALA A 136 -2.02 -14.82 5.59
CA ALA A 136 -3.27 -14.22 6.01
C ALA A 136 -4.28 -14.01 4.87
N ARG A 137 -3.97 -14.46 3.65
CA ARG A 137 -4.80 -14.23 2.47
C ARG A 137 -6.16 -14.93 2.59
N ARG A 138 -7.24 -14.19 2.28
CA ARG A 138 -8.62 -14.70 2.28
C ARG A 138 -9.27 -14.72 0.90
N VAL A 139 -8.62 -14.13 -0.10
CA VAL A 139 -9.07 -14.04 -1.48
C VAL A 139 -7.94 -14.45 -2.43
N PRO A 140 -8.20 -14.92 -3.65
CA PRO A 140 -7.16 -15.36 -4.58
C PRO A 140 -6.43 -14.17 -5.23
N LEU A 141 -5.94 -13.25 -4.40
CA LEU A 141 -5.20 -12.07 -4.82
C LEU A 141 -3.70 -12.28 -4.66
N GLN A 142 -2.94 -11.97 -5.71
CA GLN A 142 -1.49 -11.83 -5.66
C GLN A 142 -1.13 -10.42 -6.15
N PRO A 143 -0.27 -9.69 -5.43
CA PRO A 143 0.26 -8.43 -5.94
C PRO A 143 1.08 -8.64 -7.22
N ASP A 144 0.95 -7.74 -8.20
CA ASP A 144 1.78 -7.77 -9.42
C ASP A 144 3.24 -7.43 -9.09
N TYR A 145 3.43 -6.58 -8.09
CA TYR A 145 4.74 -6.19 -7.58
C TYR A 145 4.72 -6.20 -6.05
N PHE A 146 5.76 -6.73 -5.44
CA PHE A 146 5.89 -6.69 -3.98
C PHE A 146 7.33 -6.44 -3.52
N GLY A 147 7.46 -5.78 -2.38
CA GLY A 147 8.75 -5.51 -1.77
C GLY A 147 9.30 -6.74 -1.06
N PHE A 148 8.65 -7.14 0.01
CA PHE A 148 9.10 -8.20 0.90
C PHE A 148 7.95 -9.14 1.27
N LEU A 149 8.23 -10.44 1.29
CA LEU A 149 7.35 -11.42 1.93
C LEU A 149 7.54 -11.35 3.45
N VAL A 150 6.44 -11.34 4.20
CA VAL A 150 6.47 -11.29 5.65
C VAL A 150 5.55 -12.35 6.25
N ASP A 151 5.91 -12.80 7.44
CA ASP A 151 5.12 -13.72 8.27
C ASP A 151 4.03 -12.98 9.08
N ASP A 152 3.49 -13.65 10.10
CA ASP A 152 2.43 -13.11 10.95
C ASP A 152 2.93 -12.12 12.02
N THR A 153 4.22 -11.83 12.06
CA THR A 153 4.81 -10.87 12.98
C THR A 153 4.20 -9.48 12.74
N PHE A 154 3.81 -8.81 13.81
CA PHE A 154 3.33 -7.45 13.71
C PHE A 154 4.48 -6.50 13.41
N LEU A 155 4.39 -5.74 12.33
CA LEU A 155 5.39 -4.81 11.87
C LEU A 155 4.87 -3.38 11.94
N CYS A 156 5.72 -2.46 12.40
CA CYS A 156 5.49 -1.01 12.36
C CYS A 156 6.71 -0.30 11.75
N GLY A 157 6.54 0.95 11.39
CA GLY A 157 7.56 1.75 10.72
C GLY A 157 7.27 1.96 9.24
N TYR A 158 7.98 2.89 8.64
CA TYR A 158 7.88 3.25 7.21
C TYR A 158 6.41 3.38 6.72
N GLY A 159 5.62 4.15 7.46
CA GLY A 159 4.20 4.38 7.18
C GLY A 159 3.24 3.45 7.90
N LEU A 160 3.69 2.28 8.37
CA LEU A 160 2.86 1.36 9.15
C LEU A 160 2.82 1.79 10.62
N GLY A 161 1.61 1.92 11.18
CA GLY A 161 1.42 2.28 12.59
C GLY A 161 1.49 1.08 13.53
N SER A 162 1.95 1.31 14.76
CA SER A 162 1.74 0.41 15.88
C SER A 162 0.24 0.32 16.23
N PRO A 163 -0.17 -0.56 17.17
CA PRO A 163 -1.55 -0.56 17.68
C PRO A 163 -1.99 0.83 18.19
N GLU A 164 -1.07 1.59 18.78
CA GLU A 164 -1.28 2.96 19.26
C GLU A 164 -1.16 4.01 18.13
N GLN A 165 -1.05 3.58 16.87
CA GLN A 165 -0.86 4.45 15.69
C GLN A 165 0.43 5.27 15.69
N THR A 166 1.42 4.88 16.50
CA THR A 166 2.76 5.49 16.55
C THR A 166 3.75 4.73 15.66
N GLY A 167 4.99 5.24 15.56
CA GLY A 167 6.08 4.58 14.84
C GLY A 167 6.07 4.73 13.33
N ARG A 168 5.03 5.32 12.73
CA ARG A 168 4.95 5.49 11.26
C ARG A 168 6.12 6.25 10.65
N ASN A 169 6.75 7.12 11.43
CA ASN A 169 7.89 7.95 11.03
C ASN A 169 9.25 7.24 11.09
N LEU A 170 9.31 5.99 11.57
CA LEU A 170 10.56 5.23 11.55
C LEU A 170 10.98 4.98 10.10
N PRO A 171 12.27 5.17 9.73
CA PRO A 171 12.73 4.96 8.36
C PRO A 171 12.92 3.48 7.98
N TYR A 172 12.70 2.57 8.92
CA TYR A 172 12.85 1.13 8.81
C TYR A 172 11.58 0.43 9.29
N LEU A 173 11.51 -0.89 9.10
CA LEU A 173 10.45 -1.72 9.66
C LEU A 173 10.96 -2.47 10.88
N ALA A 174 10.16 -2.46 11.93
CA ALA A 174 10.46 -3.12 13.19
C ALA A 174 9.30 -4.01 13.65
N ALA A 175 9.65 -5.08 14.37
CA ALA A 175 8.72 -5.91 15.12
C ALA A 175 8.69 -5.49 16.59
N THR A 176 7.55 -5.62 17.24
CA THR A 176 7.44 -5.56 18.71
C THR A 176 8.11 -6.78 19.32
N ILE A 177 8.91 -6.58 20.37
CA ILE A 177 9.57 -7.64 21.15
C ILE A 177 8.60 -8.12 22.22
#